data_522c40537fc99510b31c1030bf5ef64d
#
_entry.id   522c40537fc99510b31c1030bf5ef64d
#
_cell.length_a   1.000
_cell.length_b   1.000
_cell.length_c   1.000
_cell.angle_alpha   90.00
_cell.angle_beta   90.00
_cell.angle_gamma   90.00
#
_symmetry.space_group_name_H-M   'P 1'
#
loop_
_entity.id
_entity.type
_entity.pdbx_description
1 polymer ?
#
loop_
_entity_poly.entity_id
_entity_poly.type
_entity_poly.pdbx_seq_one_letter_code
_entity_poly.pdbx_strand_id
1 'polypeptide(L)'
;MKKLILAAAVSTALLGGAAQAAITVDGNGIPVINAATTYEIFLSGSSAAGPFIDSLLTSSKVPVANRICDSAQLIYKYSDTATGGKDQKAYLCALNTANPALKGLAGNKTNLLVYKRDNGGSAQGVSPVIADTAIDFLKVDTAANCAKVSDGVAGTSFTKINCDYTSGNVALSNPQKPDFGISDVDPVQFQGDNTPSGFAPVTAADLSQLTVKAAASQIFGIAVSTKLRNAMQEATFGASNVCVGSEKPECMPSLGSAQIASIFTGKLNSWKQLKVATGDLFTNASAKNKPVSDRLHICRRTSGSGTGAQLGIKFMGYPCNDVATQGAVDTGALPETVAKAQIHAMSSSGAMSECLSELNSGTDTVGTSFSNTFLTGARWAIGIQGTEQNAGLTSDWRFIKIDGIEPTLDKVARGKYKDWVELTYQYNNAHAFDTSEKAIVDEFIKESGNPLVMAATNLAAVHTWGQAGFLATPQSNSATISGLVDYAKPVNPFSHGTTDAATNNCRIPAIYNPGTTGGIQFK
;
A
#
# COMPACT_ATOMS: atom_id res chain seq x y z
N MET A 1 -32.40 34.95 66.12
CA MET A 1 -32.26 33.96 65.07
C MET A 1 -31.51 34.59 63.92
N LYS A 2 -30.19 34.37 63.86
CA LYS A 2 -29.31 34.94 62.80
C LYS A 2 -29.12 33.84 61.74
N LYS A 3 -29.58 34.07 60.51
CA LYS A 3 -29.31 33.18 59.35
C LYS A 3 -27.93 33.48 58.82
N LEU A 4 -27.04 32.50 58.88
CA LEU A 4 -25.75 32.51 58.17
C LEU A 4 -26.04 32.09 56.71
N ILE A 5 -25.67 32.96 55.76
CA ILE A 5 -25.63 32.66 54.33
C ILE A 5 -24.19 32.22 54.02
N LEU A 6 -24.06 30.93 53.69
CA LEU A 6 -22.76 30.37 53.20
C LEU A 6 -22.68 30.65 51.72
N ALA A 7 -21.84 31.56 51.28
CA ALA A 7 -21.51 31.75 49.88
C ALA A 7 -20.44 30.72 49.45
N ALA A 8 -20.86 29.74 48.67
CA ALA A 8 -19.92 28.82 48.00
C ALA A 8 -19.33 29.52 46.78
N ALA A 9 -18.05 29.86 46.86
CA ALA A 9 -17.29 30.32 45.71
C ALA A 9 -16.96 29.09 44.86
N VAL A 10 -17.62 28.95 43.74
CA VAL A 10 -17.25 27.99 42.68
C VAL A 10 -16.07 28.60 41.93
N SER A 11 -14.85 28.14 42.23
CA SER A 11 -13.66 28.43 41.44
C SER A 11 -13.72 27.59 40.16
N THR A 12 -14.19 28.16 39.06
CA THR A 12 -14.00 27.64 37.71
C THR A 12 -12.50 27.71 37.40
N ALA A 13 -11.82 26.59 37.56
CA ALA A 13 -10.51 26.38 37.00
C ALA A 13 -10.68 26.39 35.47
N LEU A 14 -10.41 27.51 34.85
CA LEU A 14 -10.15 27.62 33.42
C LEU A 14 -8.93 26.77 33.12
N LEU A 15 -9.14 25.53 32.73
CA LEU A 15 -8.14 24.74 32.02
C LEU A 15 -7.89 25.47 30.70
N GLY A 16 -6.87 26.31 30.70
CA GLY A 16 -6.34 26.91 29.48
C GLY A 16 -5.74 25.85 28.58
N GLY A 17 -6.60 25.11 27.88
CA GLY A 17 -6.19 24.44 26.67
C GLY A 17 -5.79 25.54 25.69
N ALA A 18 -4.54 25.59 25.27
CA ALA A 18 -4.14 26.44 24.18
C ALA A 18 -5.09 26.15 23.01
N ALA A 19 -5.94 27.12 22.66
CA ALA A 19 -6.83 26.97 21.50
C ALA A 19 -5.90 26.83 20.28
N GLN A 20 -5.86 25.64 19.73
CA GLN A 20 -5.15 25.40 18.47
C GLN A 20 -5.78 26.30 17.42
N ALA A 21 -4.95 27.10 16.73
CA ALA A 21 -5.45 27.97 15.67
C ALA A 21 -6.07 27.11 14.58
N ALA A 22 -7.37 27.27 14.33
CA ALA A 22 -8.06 26.57 13.26
C ALA A 22 -7.37 26.85 11.92
N ILE A 23 -7.27 25.85 11.05
CA ILE A 23 -6.78 26.01 9.68
C ILE A 23 -7.73 26.98 8.98
N THR A 24 -7.20 28.13 8.53
CA THR A 24 -7.98 29.13 7.78
C THR A 24 -8.13 28.69 6.33
N VAL A 25 -9.28 28.98 5.74
CA VAL A 25 -9.56 28.73 4.32
C VAL A 25 -9.85 30.04 3.60
N ASP A 26 -9.56 30.08 2.30
CA ASP A 26 -9.91 31.20 1.43
C ASP A 26 -11.41 31.22 1.06
N GLY A 27 -11.81 32.16 0.22
CA GLY A 27 -13.20 32.28 -0.25
C GLY A 27 -13.70 31.09 -1.07
N ASN A 28 -12.81 30.21 -1.56
CA ASN A 28 -13.12 28.97 -2.30
C ASN A 28 -13.11 27.73 -1.39
N GLY A 29 -12.83 27.90 -0.10
CA GLY A 29 -12.70 26.81 0.86
C GLY A 29 -11.40 26.03 0.74
N ILE A 30 -10.36 26.62 0.12
CA ILE A 30 -9.01 26.06 0.05
C ILE A 30 -8.20 26.55 1.26
N PRO A 31 -7.53 25.64 2.01
CA PRO A 31 -6.69 26.06 3.13
C PRO A 31 -5.56 26.99 2.72
N VAL A 32 -5.36 28.02 3.53
CA VAL A 32 -4.22 28.95 3.42
C VAL A 32 -3.05 28.38 4.20
N ILE A 33 -2.01 27.93 3.48
CA ILE A 33 -0.79 27.38 4.10
C ILE A 33 0.06 28.53 4.65
N ASN A 34 0.33 28.50 5.95
CA ASN A 34 1.20 29.48 6.60
C ASN A 34 2.43 28.76 7.17
N ALA A 35 3.58 28.96 6.57
CA ALA A 35 4.85 28.32 6.96
C ALA A 35 5.25 28.63 8.43
N ALA A 36 4.83 29.77 8.99
CA ALA A 36 5.11 30.11 10.38
C ALA A 36 4.31 29.24 11.39
N THR A 37 3.21 28.63 10.96
CA THR A 37 2.33 27.80 11.80
C THR A 37 2.21 26.35 11.34
N THR A 38 2.88 25.96 10.25
CA THR A 38 2.75 24.62 9.62
C THR A 38 4.11 23.96 9.50
N TYR A 39 4.24 22.74 10.01
CA TYR A 39 5.34 21.84 9.66
C TYR A 39 5.05 21.22 8.29
N GLU A 40 6.05 21.13 7.44
CA GLU A 40 5.97 20.48 6.14
C GLU A 40 6.85 19.25 6.16
N ILE A 41 6.31 18.10 5.77
CA ILE A 41 7.01 16.80 5.77
C ILE A 41 6.83 16.15 4.40
N PHE A 42 7.92 15.72 3.81
CA PHE A 42 7.97 15.15 2.46
C PHE A 42 8.24 13.65 2.49
N LEU A 43 7.20 12.85 2.25
CA LEU A 43 7.24 11.39 2.19
C LEU A 43 7.12 10.90 0.75
N SER A 44 8.06 10.09 0.30
CA SER A 44 8.02 9.48 -1.04
C SER A 44 8.00 7.96 -0.98
N GLY A 45 7.58 7.31 -2.08
CA GLY A 45 7.68 5.86 -2.25
C GLY A 45 6.34 5.13 -2.38
N SER A 46 6.22 3.95 -1.82
CA SER A 46 5.14 3.00 -2.04
C SER A 46 3.73 3.58 -2.08
N SER A 47 2.98 3.24 -3.12
CA SER A 47 1.54 3.50 -3.22
C SER A 47 0.68 2.49 -2.45
N ALA A 48 1.19 1.29 -2.19
CA ALA A 48 0.46 0.24 -1.50
C ALA A 48 0.22 0.58 -0.01
N ALA A 49 1.10 1.39 0.58
CA ALA A 49 0.95 1.88 1.95
C ALA A 49 -0.11 2.99 2.12
N GLY A 50 -0.72 3.49 1.03
CA GLY A 50 -1.70 4.58 1.08
C GLY A 50 -2.84 4.39 2.08
N PRO A 51 -3.54 3.24 2.09
CA PRO A 51 -4.65 3.01 3.01
C PRO A 51 -4.28 3.10 4.49
N PHE A 52 -3.10 2.66 4.89
CA PHE A 52 -2.73 2.76 6.28
C PHE A 52 -2.22 4.16 6.66
N ILE A 53 -1.63 4.91 5.73
CA ILE A 53 -1.34 6.34 5.93
C ILE A 53 -2.65 7.12 6.11
N ASP A 54 -3.65 6.89 5.28
CA ASP A 54 -4.98 7.45 5.44
C ASP A 54 -5.56 7.13 6.84
N SER A 55 -5.46 5.87 7.29
CA SER A 55 -5.96 5.44 8.60
C SER A 55 -5.21 6.09 9.76
N LEU A 56 -3.88 6.21 9.68
CA LEU A 56 -3.05 6.87 10.68
C LEU A 56 -3.44 8.33 10.86
N LEU A 57 -3.76 9.02 9.77
CA LEU A 57 -4.05 10.44 9.78
C LEU A 57 -5.53 10.74 10.16
N THR A 58 -6.49 9.91 9.75
CA THR A 58 -7.92 10.26 9.86
C THR A 58 -8.77 9.32 10.70
N SER A 59 -8.37 8.05 10.88
CA SER A 59 -9.29 7.06 11.45
C SER A 59 -9.64 7.33 12.91
N SER A 60 -10.93 7.53 13.20
CA SER A 60 -11.45 7.60 14.56
C SER A 60 -11.32 6.28 15.34
N LYS A 61 -10.98 5.18 14.67
CA LYS A 61 -10.73 3.87 15.29
C LYS A 61 -9.33 3.76 15.89
N VAL A 62 -8.38 4.59 15.46
CA VAL A 62 -7.07 4.70 16.10
C VAL A 62 -7.25 5.46 17.42
N PRO A 63 -6.69 4.99 18.55
CA PRO A 63 -6.76 5.72 19.83
C PRO A 63 -6.18 7.12 19.70
N VAL A 64 -6.77 8.09 20.40
CA VAL A 64 -6.39 9.51 20.29
C VAL A 64 -4.90 9.72 20.56
N ALA A 65 -4.31 9.03 21.54
CA ALA A 65 -2.90 9.14 21.87
C ALA A 65 -1.94 8.60 20.78
N ASN A 66 -2.44 7.87 19.79
CA ASN A 66 -1.66 7.28 18.70
C ASN A 66 -1.89 7.97 17.35
N ARG A 67 -2.71 9.01 17.29
CA ARG A 67 -2.96 9.77 16.05
C ARG A 67 -1.93 10.86 15.87
N ILE A 68 -1.59 11.12 14.63
CA ILE A 68 -0.72 12.24 14.24
C ILE A 68 -1.55 13.52 14.10
N CYS A 69 -2.71 13.43 13.48
CA CYS A 69 -3.63 14.55 13.31
C CYS A 69 -4.69 14.61 14.42
N ASP A 70 -5.08 15.82 14.81
CA ASP A 70 -6.24 16.04 15.68
C ASP A 70 -7.52 15.76 14.91
N SER A 71 -8.16 14.63 15.19
CA SER A 71 -9.40 14.21 14.53
C SER A 71 -10.65 14.99 14.97
N ALA A 72 -10.54 15.88 15.99
CA ALA A 72 -11.61 16.83 16.32
C ALA A 72 -11.68 17.98 15.30
N GLN A 73 -10.66 18.14 14.48
CA GLN A 73 -10.57 19.14 13.42
C GLN A 73 -10.76 18.52 12.05
N LEU A 74 -11.04 19.34 11.03
CA LEU A 74 -11.07 18.89 9.64
C LEU A 74 -9.67 18.53 9.16
N ILE A 75 -9.59 17.47 8.37
CA ILE A 75 -8.36 17.06 7.67
C ILE A 75 -8.60 17.23 6.18
N TYR A 76 -7.67 17.89 5.52
CA TYR A 76 -7.73 18.17 4.08
C TYR A 76 -6.82 17.18 3.36
N LYS A 77 -7.36 16.52 2.33
CA LYS A 77 -6.61 15.63 1.43
C LYS A 77 -6.58 16.22 0.05
N TYR A 78 -5.39 16.54 -0.41
CA TYR A 78 -5.11 16.99 -1.76
C TYR A 78 -4.74 15.79 -2.64
N SER A 79 -5.19 15.82 -3.88
CA SER A 79 -4.93 14.78 -4.88
C SER A 79 -4.61 15.43 -6.22
N ASP A 80 -3.67 14.88 -6.97
CA ASP A 80 -3.44 15.35 -8.33
C ASP A 80 -4.65 15.04 -9.22
N THR A 81 -4.99 16.00 -10.10
CA THR A 81 -6.16 15.91 -10.98
C THR A 81 -5.95 14.84 -12.05
N ALA A 82 -4.73 14.72 -12.59
CA ALA A 82 -4.43 13.87 -13.74
C ALA A 82 -4.63 12.39 -13.45
N THR A 83 -4.28 11.94 -12.23
CA THR A 83 -4.36 10.52 -11.85
C THR A 83 -5.40 10.26 -10.74
N GLY A 84 -6.11 11.30 -10.28
CA GLY A 84 -7.04 11.20 -9.16
C GLY A 84 -6.35 10.84 -7.84
N GLY A 85 -5.10 11.30 -7.65
CA GLY A 85 -4.30 11.07 -6.47
C GLY A 85 -3.62 9.69 -6.42
N LYS A 86 -3.45 9.03 -7.55
CA LYS A 86 -2.68 7.78 -7.61
C LYS A 86 -1.18 8.03 -7.55
N ASP A 87 -0.73 9.21 -8.01
CA ASP A 87 0.68 9.57 -8.11
C ASP A 87 1.11 10.60 -7.05
N GLN A 88 0.25 11.58 -6.74
CA GLN A 88 0.58 12.67 -5.83
C GLN A 88 -0.58 12.96 -4.87
N LYS A 89 -0.24 13.14 -3.60
CA LYS A 89 -1.19 13.50 -2.52
C LYS A 89 -0.53 14.45 -1.54
N ALA A 90 -1.35 15.18 -0.76
CA ALA A 90 -0.90 15.81 0.46
C ALA A 90 -2.03 15.81 1.51
N TYR A 91 -1.66 15.93 2.77
CA TYR A 91 -2.59 15.92 3.89
C TYR A 91 -2.27 17.08 4.81
N LEU A 92 -3.23 17.97 5.02
CA LEU A 92 -3.10 19.08 5.96
C LEU A 92 -4.03 18.86 7.15
N CYS A 93 -3.50 18.93 8.35
CA CYS A 93 -4.26 18.80 9.60
C CYS A 93 -3.67 19.63 10.73
N ALA A 94 -4.44 19.83 11.78
CA ALA A 94 -3.90 20.29 13.05
C ALA A 94 -3.13 19.15 13.74
N LEU A 95 -1.97 19.45 14.35
CA LEU A 95 -1.20 18.47 15.13
C LEU A 95 -2.00 17.98 16.33
N ASN A 96 -1.93 16.69 16.61
CA ASN A 96 -2.62 16.10 17.75
C ASN A 96 -1.82 16.27 19.05
N THR A 97 -2.17 17.25 19.84
CA THR A 97 -1.53 17.51 21.15
C THR A 97 -1.89 16.50 22.24
N ALA A 98 -2.87 15.62 22.01
CA ALA A 98 -3.15 14.50 22.90
C ALA A 98 -2.16 13.33 22.70
N ASN A 99 -1.41 13.33 21.59
CA ASN A 99 -0.26 12.42 21.43
C ASN A 99 0.92 12.98 22.24
N PRO A 100 1.44 12.23 23.23
CA PRO A 100 2.51 12.72 24.12
C PRO A 100 3.78 13.16 23.40
N ALA A 101 4.14 12.50 22.29
CA ALA A 101 5.33 12.84 21.51
C ALA A 101 5.18 14.16 20.72
N LEU A 102 3.95 14.56 20.37
CA LEU A 102 3.67 15.75 19.59
C LEU A 102 3.25 16.95 20.45
N LYS A 103 2.89 16.72 21.72
CA LYS A 103 2.38 17.74 22.63
C LYS A 103 3.32 18.95 22.81
N GLY A 104 4.63 18.70 22.90
CA GLY A 104 5.65 19.75 23.08
C GLY A 104 5.94 20.53 21.79
N LEU A 105 5.59 19.99 20.63
CA LEU A 105 5.86 20.60 19.32
C LEU A 105 4.84 21.67 18.96
N ALA A 106 3.61 21.55 19.43
CA ALA A 106 2.52 22.47 19.11
C ALA A 106 2.72 23.92 19.64
N GLY A 107 3.79 24.19 20.38
CA GLY A 107 4.08 25.53 20.92
C GLY A 107 4.44 26.57 19.85
N ASN A 108 5.07 26.17 18.74
CA ASN A 108 5.53 27.07 17.69
C ASN A 108 4.71 26.93 16.40
N LYS A 109 4.52 25.70 15.94
CA LYS A 109 3.69 25.38 14.77
C LYS A 109 2.58 24.43 15.22
N THR A 110 1.36 24.69 14.80
CA THR A 110 0.16 23.96 15.25
C THR A 110 -0.41 23.04 14.18
N ASN A 111 0.03 23.19 12.94
CA ASN A 111 -0.45 22.44 11.78
C ASN A 111 0.66 21.56 11.21
N LEU A 112 0.25 20.51 10.52
CA LEU A 112 1.12 19.58 9.79
C LEU A 112 0.61 19.42 8.37
N LEU A 113 1.50 19.58 7.40
CA LEU A 113 1.27 19.27 5.99
C LEU A 113 2.22 18.14 5.59
N VAL A 114 1.66 16.97 5.29
CA VAL A 114 2.41 15.81 4.82
C VAL A 114 2.21 15.68 3.32
N TYR A 115 3.25 15.85 2.55
CA TYR A 115 3.27 15.53 1.13
C TYR A 115 3.56 14.05 0.93
N LYS A 116 2.83 13.40 0.03
CA LYS A 116 3.03 11.98 -0.30
C LYS A 116 3.13 11.79 -1.81
N ARG A 117 4.32 11.44 -2.27
CA ARG A 117 4.58 11.06 -3.65
C ARG A 117 4.53 9.54 -3.79
N ASP A 118 3.58 9.05 -4.58
CA ASP A 118 3.41 7.62 -4.93
C ASP A 118 4.01 7.28 -6.30
N ASN A 119 4.15 8.27 -7.18
CA ASN A 119 4.69 8.11 -8.54
C ASN A 119 6.08 7.48 -8.54
N GLY A 120 6.28 6.44 -9.36
CA GLY A 120 7.53 5.69 -9.47
C GLY A 120 7.72 4.62 -8.40
N GLY A 121 6.76 4.46 -7.49
CA GLY A 121 6.72 3.36 -6.53
C GLY A 121 7.78 3.42 -5.44
N SER A 122 8.05 2.27 -4.83
CA SER A 122 8.89 2.13 -3.64
C SER A 122 10.34 2.62 -3.82
N ALA A 123 10.92 2.48 -5.02
CA ALA A 123 12.26 3.00 -5.30
C ALA A 123 12.37 4.52 -5.14
N GLN A 124 11.27 5.26 -5.32
CA GLN A 124 11.25 6.71 -5.05
C GLN A 124 11.29 7.02 -3.54
N GLY A 125 10.98 6.06 -2.70
CA GLY A 125 11.19 6.13 -1.26
C GLY A 125 12.58 5.68 -0.82
N VAL A 126 13.44 5.23 -1.74
CA VAL A 126 14.78 4.72 -1.45
C VAL A 126 15.85 5.58 -2.13
N SER A 127 15.88 5.60 -3.45
CA SER A 127 16.99 6.21 -4.20
C SER A 127 17.14 7.72 -3.99
N PRO A 128 16.09 8.55 -4.05
CA PRO A 128 16.21 9.98 -3.73
C PRO A 128 16.57 10.25 -2.27
N VAL A 129 16.14 9.36 -1.34
CA VAL A 129 16.50 9.46 0.08
C VAL A 129 17.98 9.17 0.29
N ILE A 130 18.54 8.14 -0.37
CA ILE A 130 19.98 7.85 -0.35
C ILE A 130 20.77 9.04 -0.91
N ALA A 131 20.38 9.52 -2.08
CA ALA A 131 21.08 10.57 -2.79
C ALA A 131 20.88 11.97 -2.19
N ASP A 132 19.97 12.12 -1.24
CA ASP A 132 19.54 13.41 -0.66
C ASP A 132 19.20 14.45 -1.76
N THR A 133 18.46 14.00 -2.80
CA THR A 133 18.15 14.80 -3.98
C THR A 133 16.67 15.19 -4.02
N ALA A 134 16.40 16.41 -4.54
CA ALA A 134 15.04 16.90 -4.70
C ALA A 134 14.29 16.13 -5.79
N ILE A 135 13.02 15.84 -5.52
CA ILE A 135 12.04 15.29 -6.45
C ILE A 135 10.76 16.12 -6.39
N ASP A 136 9.95 16.08 -7.44
CA ASP A 136 8.72 16.86 -7.50
C ASP A 136 7.62 16.27 -6.61
N PHE A 137 7.05 17.11 -5.75
CA PHE A 137 5.81 16.85 -5.02
C PHE A 137 4.66 17.71 -5.56
N LEU A 138 3.44 17.39 -5.15
CA LEU A 138 2.24 18.19 -5.48
C LEU A 138 2.37 19.60 -4.88
N LYS A 139 2.08 20.63 -5.66
CA LYS A 139 2.01 22.00 -5.16
C LYS A 139 0.60 22.29 -4.67
N VAL A 140 0.45 22.60 -3.39
CA VAL A 140 -0.85 22.77 -2.71
C VAL A 140 -1.08 24.16 -2.11
N ASP A 141 -0.13 25.07 -2.30
CA ASP A 141 -0.09 26.39 -1.66
C ASP A 141 -0.85 27.49 -2.43
N THR A 142 -1.50 27.15 -3.54
CA THR A 142 -2.19 28.14 -4.38
C THR A 142 -3.60 27.71 -4.76
N ALA A 143 -4.57 28.62 -4.57
CA ALA A 143 -5.93 28.46 -5.08
C ALA A 143 -6.01 28.52 -6.63
N ALA A 144 -4.92 28.92 -7.30
CA ALA A 144 -4.89 29.02 -8.77
C ALA A 144 -4.89 27.66 -9.48
N ASN A 145 -4.33 26.62 -8.82
CA ASN A 145 -4.21 25.27 -9.37
C ASN A 145 -4.99 24.21 -8.57
N CYS A 146 -5.70 24.60 -7.50
CA CYS A 146 -6.45 23.70 -6.65
C CYS A 146 -7.93 24.04 -6.60
N ALA A 147 -8.80 23.04 -6.53
CA ALA A 147 -10.24 23.18 -6.39
C ALA A 147 -10.81 22.21 -5.34
N LYS A 148 -11.66 22.72 -4.44
CA LYS A 148 -12.39 21.86 -3.49
C LYS A 148 -13.40 20.98 -4.22
N VAL A 149 -13.37 19.67 -3.95
CA VAL A 149 -14.25 18.67 -4.56
C VAL A 149 -15.40 18.32 -3.63
N SER A 150 -15.13 18.14 -2.33
CA SER A 150 -16.14 17.80 -1.34
C SER A 150 -15.71 18.20 0.05
N ASP A 151 -16.69 18.49 0.90
CA ASP A 151 -16.47 18.69 2.33
C ASP A 151 -16.26 17.37 3.05
N GLY A 152 -15.38 17.39 4.04
CA GLY A 152 -15.15 16.30 4.97
C GLY A 152 -15.94 16.46 6.26
N VAL A 153 -15.88 15.43 7.10
CA VAL A 153 -16.43 15.42 8.46
C VAL A 153 -15.31 15.06 9.42
N ALA A 154 -15.08 15.90 10.41
CA ALA A 154 -14.04 15.69 11.42
C ALA A 154 -14.12 14.26 12.01
N GLY A 155 -12.98 13.56 12.07
CA GLY A 155 -12.84 12.20 12.57
C GLY A 155 -13.42 11.08 11.71
N THR A 156 -14.00 11.39 10.54
CA THR A 156 -14.64 10.36 9.68
C THR A 156 -14.25 10.43 8.22
N SER A 157 -14.04 11.61 7.64
CA SER A 157 -13.68 11.76 6.24
C SER A 157 -12.88 13.03 5.97
N PHE A 158 -12.08 13.00 4.90
CA PHE A 158 -11.31 14.16 4.43
C PHE A 158 -12.19 15.19 3.70
N THR A 159 -11.88 16.48 3.88
CA THR A 159 -12.23 17.48 2.86
C THR A 159 -11.30 17.25 1.67
N LYS A 160 -11.88 16.99 0.49
CA LYS A 160 -11.13 16.62 -0.72
C LYS A 160 -10.88 17.84 -1.59
N ILE A 161 -9.64 17.99 -2.03
CA ILE A 161 -9.16 19.05 -2.90
C ILE A 161 -8.37 18.40 -4.03
N ASN A 162 -8.66 18.74 -5.27
CA ASN A 162 -7.89 18.34 -6.42
C ASN A 162 -6.99 19.48 -6.87
N CYS A 163 -5.74 19.19 -7.19
CA CYS A 163 -4.77 20.15 -7.69
C CYS A 163 -4.17 19.69 -9.01
N ASP A 164 -3.95 20.60 -9.93
CA ASP A 164 -3.21 20.31 -11.14
C ASP A 164 -1.74 20.06 -10.81
N TYR A 165 -1.19 19.06 -11.47
CA TYR A 165 0.20 18.64 -11.28
C TYR A 165 0.86 18.32 -12.62
N THR A 166 2.08 18.82 -12.81
CA THR A 166 2.95 18.46 -13.94
C THR A 166 4.39 18.46 -13.45
N SER A 167 5.07 17.31 -13.54
CA SER A 167 6.47 17.18 -13.15
C SER A 167 7.37 18.12 -13.95
N GLY A 168 8.32 18.78 -13.29
CA GLY A 168 9.21 19.78 -13.88
C GLY A 168 8.57 21.15 -14.12
N ASN A 169 7.27 21.32 -13.86
CA ASN A 169 6.60 22.61 -13.93
C ASN A 169 6.51 23.25 -12.55
N VAL A 170 7.40 24.18 -12.23
CA VAL A 170 7.47 24.87 -10.91
C VAL A 170 6.21 25.66 -10.53
N ALA A 171 5.30 25.92 -11.48
CA ALA A 171 3.99 26.48 -11.15
C ALA A 171 3.03 25.44 -10.56
N LEU A 172 3.23 24.16 -10.86
CA LEU A 172 2.33 23.06 -10.51
C LEU A 172 3.02 21.96 -9.67
N SER A 173 4.34 21.98 -9.53
CA SER A 173 5.13 21.07 -8.71
C SER A 173 5.97 21.80 -7.67
N ASN A 174 6.31 21.08 -6.59
CA ASN A 174 7.14 21.56 -5.49
C ASN A 174 8.38 20.65 -5.37
N PRO A 175 9.53 21.02 -5.97
CA PRO A 175 10.75 20.22 -5.87
C PRO A 175 11.33 20.30 -4.45
N GLN A 176 11.31 19.15 -3.74
CA GLN A 176 11.83 19.04 -2.37
C GLN A 176 12.58 17.73 -2.18
N LYS A 177 13.55 17.71 -1.27
CA LYS A 177 14.18 16.48 -0.80
C LYS A 177 13.18 15.71 0.07
N PRO A 178 13.01 14.39 -0.13
CA PRO A 178 12.21 13.61 0.81
C PRO A 178 12.86 13.60 2.19
N ASP A 179 12.11 13.92 3.22
CA ASP A 179 12.53 13.75 4.62
C ASP A 179 12.72 12.28 4.95
N PHE A 180 11.80 11.47 4.45
CA PHE A 180 11.86 10.01 4.60
C PHE A 180 11.11 9.33 3.45
N GLY A 181 11.40 8.05 3.28
CA GLY A 181 10.77 7.23 2.28
C GLY A 181 10.04 6.03 2.86
N ILE A 182 9.08 5.50 2.09
CA ILE A 182 8.43 4.23 2.40
C ILE A 182 8.56 3.28 1.22
N SER A 183 8.84 2.01 1.51
CA SER A 183 8.98 0.95 0.51
C SER A 183 8.22 -0.32 0.92
N ASP A 184 7.61 -1.02 -0.04
CA ASP A 184 6.97 -2.32 0.22
C ASP A 184 8.00 -3.41 0.58
N VAL A 185 9.24 -3.25 0.12
CA VAL A 185 10.37 -4.15 0.42
C VAL A 185 11.52 -3.35 1.01
N ASP A 186 12.46 -4.02 1.66
CA ASP A 186 13.66 -3.36 2.15
C ASP A 186 14.52 -2.79 1.00
N PRO A 187 15.30 -1.72 1.24
CA PRO A 187 16.03 -1.00 0.19
C PRO A 187 17.00 -1.86 -0.63
N VAL A 188 17.56 -2.94 -0.08
CA VAL A 188 18.53 -3.80 -0.78
C VAL A 188 17.94 -4.51 -2.01
N GLN A 189 16.61 -4.56 -2.11
CA GLN A 189 15.92 -5.23 -3.21
C GLN A 189 15.95 -4.43 -4.53
N PHE A 190 16.34 -3.16 -4.50
CA PHE A 190 16.41 -2.31 -5.70
C PHE A 190 17.74 -2.49 -6.43
N GLN A 191 17.88 -3.67 -7.02
CA GLN A 191 19.01 -4.11 -7.85
C GLN A 191 18.51 -4.65 -9.19
N GLY A 192 19.36 -4.59 -10.22
CA GLY A 192 19.04 -5.11 -11.56
C GLY A 192 17.70 -4.60 -12.08
N ASP A 193 16.78 -5.49 -12.46
CA ASP A 193 15.46 -5.15 -13.04
C ASP A 193 14.51 -4.44 -12.07
N ASN A 194 14.75 -4.50 -10.75
CA ASN A 194 13.98 -3.75 -9.77
C ASN A 194 14.42 -2.28 -9.70
N THR A 195 15.58 -1.93 -10.28
CA THR A 195 16.08 -0.55 -10.33
C THR A 195 15.39 0.19 -11.48
N PRO A 196 14.68 1.28 -11.24
CA PRO A 196 14.07 2.04 -12.32
C PRO A 196 15.11 2.78 -13.14
N SER A 197 14.77 3.11 -14.38
CA SER A 197 15.63 3.93 -15.24
C SER A 197 15.98 5.27 -14.57
N GLY A 198 17.23 5.67 -14.67
CA GLY A 198 17.75 6.91 -14.06
C GLY A 198 18.25 6.76 -12.62
N PHE A 199 18.14 5.57 -12.02
CA PHE A 199 18.70 5.28 -10.69
C PHE A 199 19.84 4.26 -10.78
N ALA A 200 20.76 4.34 -9.81
CA ALA A 200 21.76 3.30 -9.61
C ALA A 200 21.19 2.17 -8.73
N PRO A 201 21.67 0.93 -8.89
CA PRO A 201 21.38 -0.16 -7.95
C PRO A 201 21.85 0.20 -6.53
N VAL A 202 21.06 -0.17 -5.53
CA VAL A 202 21.39 0.07 -4.12
C VAL A 202 22.55 -0.81 -3.69
N THR A 203 23.58 -0.22 -3.09
CA THR A 203 24.80 -0.89 -2.62
C THR A 203 24.82 -1.03 -1.10
N ALA A 204 25.73 -1.85 -0.57
CA ALA A 204 25.96 -1.95 0.88
C ALA A 204 26.43 -0.61 1.49
N ALA A 205 27.17 0.20 0.74
CA ALA A 205 27.59 1.54 1.17
C ALA A 205 26.39 2.48 1.30
N ASP A 206 25.43 2.41 0.37
CA ASP A 206 24.19 3.19 0.43
C ASP A 206 23.34 2.81 1.65
N LEU A 207 23.23 1.51 1.94
CA LEU A 207 22.48 1.03 3.11
C LEU A 207 23.07 1.54 4.43
N SER A 208 24.39 1.72 4.52
CA SER A 208 25.04 2.27 5.72
C SER A 208 24.71 3.74 5.98
N GLN A 209 24.22 4.46 4.97
CA GLN A 209 23.80 5.86 5.09
C GLN A 209 22.34 6.00 5.56
N LEU A 210 21.60 4.91 5.61
CA LEU A 210 20.19 4.91 5.96
C LEU A 210 19.93 4.39 7.37
N THR A 211 19.00 5.02 8.07
CA THR A 211 18.22 4.36 9.12
C THR A 211 17.01 3.72 8.47
N VAL A 212 16.90 2.39 8.58
CA VAL A 212 15.80 1.60 8.02
C VAL A 212 14.99 1.00 9.18
N LYS A 213 13.67 1.19 9.17
CA LYS A 213 12.73 0.68 10.17
C LYS A 213 11.64 -0.13 9.49
N ALA A 214 11.47 -1.39 9.89
CA ALA A 214 10.31 -2.18 9.51
C ALA A 214 9.05 -1.63 10.21
N ALA A 215 7.99 -1.39 9.43
CA ALA A 215 6.73 -0.82 9.96
C ALA A 215 5.64 -1.89 10.07
N ALA A 216 5.29 -2.53 8.97
CA ALA A 216 4.20 -3.49 8.90
C ALA A 216 4.53 -4.63 7.94
N SER A 217 3.96 -5.81 8.19
CA SER A 217 3.91 -6.89 7.21
C SER A 217 2.70 -6.68 6.32
N GLN A 218 2.91 -6.41 5.04
CA GLN A 218 1.86 -6.32 4.03
C GLN A 218 1.67 -7.68 3.36
N ILE A 219 0.41 -8.09 3.24
CA ILE A 219 0.03 -9.33 2.56
C ILE A 219 -0.27 -9.01 1.10
N PHE A 220 0.30 -9.80 0.20
CA PHE A 220 0.02 -9.74 -1.23
C PHE A 220 -0.77 -10.96 -1.67
N GLY A 221 -1.42 -10.85 -2.82
CA GLY A 221 -2.16 -11.95 -3.40
C GLY A 221 -2.17 -11.88 -4.91
N ILE A 222 -2.25 -13.05 -5.54
CA ILE A 222 -2.43 -13.15 -6.98
C ILE A 222 -3.86 -12.75 -7.31
N ALA A 223 -3.97 -11.73 -8.16
CA ALA A 223 -5.21 -11.17 -8.66
C ALA A 223 -5.44 -11.62 -10.10
N VAL A 224 -6.63 -12.09 -10.40
CA VAL A 224 -7.03 -12.53 -11.75
C VAL A 224 -8.32 -11.85 -12.17
N SER A 225 -8.49 -11.59 -13.47
CA SER A 225 -9.75 -11.08 -14.00
C SER A 225 -10.92 -12.01 -13.62
N THR A 226 -12.11 -11.45 -13.39
CA THR A 226 -13.27 -12.20 -12.87
C THR A 226 -13.65 -13.37 -13.80
N LYS A 227 -13.58 -13.18 -15.12
CA LYS A 227 -13.84 -14.27 -16.07
C LYS A 227 -12.82 -15.41 -15.97
N LEU A 228 -11.53 -15.09 -15.77
CA LEU A 228 -10.50 -16.11 -15.52
C LEU A 228 -10.77 -16.88 -14.22
N ARG A 229 -11.07 -16.15 -13.14
CA ARG A 229 -11.42 -16.79 -11.86
C ARG A 229 -12.60 -17.76 -12.01
N ASN A 230 -13.68 -17.32 -12.69
CA ASN A 230 -14.85 -18.15 -12.91
C ASN A 230 -14.51 -19.40 -13.76
N ALA A 231 -13.70 -19.26 -14.80
CA ALA A 231 -13.22 -20.39 -15.58
C ALA A 231 -12.35 -21.37 -14.75
N MET A 232 -11.52 -20.86 -13.84
CA MET A 232 -10.80 -21.72 -12.89
C MET A 232 -11.75 -22.46 -11.93
N GLN A 233 -12.83 -21.82 -11.49
CA GLN A 233 -13.88 -22.47 -10.69
C GLN A 233 -14.63 -23.54 -11.51
N GLU A 234 -14.96 -23.26 -12.76
CA GLU A 234 -15.54 -24.25 -13.68
C GLU A 234 -14.65 -25.49 -13.83
N ALA A 235 -13.35 -25.26 -14.00
CA ALA A 235 -12.38 -26.33 -14.13
C ALA A 235 -12.19 -27.15 -12.84
N THR A 236 -12.32 -26.52 -11.69
CA THR A 236 -12.12 -27.16 -10.37
C THR A 236 -13.37 -27.89 -9.90
N PHE A 237 -14.55 -27.28 -10.05
CA PHE A 237 -15.79 -27.73 -9.43
C PHE A 237 -16.84 -28.24 -10.44
N GLY A 238 -16.64 -27.99 -11.73
CA GLY A 238 -17.62 -28.21 -12.80
C GLY A 238 -18.43 -26.97 -13.13
N ALA A 239 -18.76 -26.79 -14.43
CA ALA A 239 -19.36 -25.57 -14.97
C ALA A 239 -20.74 -25.21 -14.37
N SER A 240 -21.50 -26.20 -13.88
CA SER A 240 -22.82 -25.99 -13.26
C SER A 240 -22.76 -25.93 -11.72
N ASN A 241 -21.57 -25.93 -11.12
CA ASN A 241 -21.43 -25.96 -9.67
C ASN A 241 -21.74 -24.57 -9.08
N VAL A 242 -22.32 -24.55 -7.87
CA VAL A 242 -22.64 -23.31 -7.12
C VAL A 242 -21.42 -22.46 -6.77
N CYS A 243 -20.23 -23.01 -6.89
CA CYS A 243 -18.97 -22.28 -6.72
C CYS A 243 -18.64 -21.36 -7.89
N VAL A 244 -19.21 -21.55 -9.08
CA VAL A 244 -18.91 -20.68 -10.23
C VAL A 244 -19.52 -19.30 -10.02
N GLY A 245 -18.65 -18.28 -9.91
CA GLY A 245 -19.01 -16.92 -9.57
C GLY A 245 -19.17 -16.66 -8.05
N SER A 246 -19.04 -17.69 -7.20
CA SER A 246 -19.16 -17.55 -5.75
C SER A 246 -17.89 -16.97 -5.13
N GLU A 247 -18.05 -16.04 -4.17
CA GLU A 247 -16.95 -15.42 -3.43
C GLU A 247 -16.57 -16.18 -2.15
N LYS A 248 -17.24 -17.28 -1.83
CA LYS A 248 -16.99 -18.09 -0.63
C LYS A 248 -15.55 -18.65 -0.62
N PRO A 249 -14.90 -18.77 0.56
CA PRO A 249 -13.52 -19.23 0.65
C PRO A 249 -13.31 -20.66 0.13
N GLU A 250 -14.30 -21.57 0.31
CA GLU A 250 -14.25 -22.93 -0.24
C GLU A 250 -14.33 -22.99 -1.77
N CYS A 251 -14.90 -21.94 -2.39
CA CYS A 251 -15.02 -21.79 -3.84
C CYS A 251 -13.85 -21.05 -4.49
N MET A 252 -12.91 -20.53 -3.69
CA MET A 252 -11.77 -19.76 -4.19
C MET A 252 -10.77 -20.67 -4.89
N PRO A 253 -10.51 -20.48 -6.21
CA PRO A 253 -9.59 -21.35 -6.96
C PRO A 253 -8.15 -21.07 -6.57
N SER A 254 -7.22 -21.93 -6.98
CA SER A 254 -5.82 -21.88 -6.61
C SER A 254 -4.89 -22.04 -7.81
N LEU A 255 -3.73 -21.36 -7.75
CA LEU A 255 -2.54 -21.70 -8.54
C LEU A 255 -1.41 -22.11 -7.59
N GLY A 256 -0.58 -23.03 -8.06
CA GLY A 256 0.65 -23.39 -7.37
C GLY A 256 1.75 -22.35 -7.60
N SER A 257 2.66 -22.19 -6.64
CA SER A 257 3.80 -21.26 -6.72
C SER A 257 4.63 -21.44 -8.00
N ALA A 258 4.85 -22.69 -8.44
CA ALA A 258 5.58 -22.98 -9.70
C ALA A 258 4.81 -22.54 -10.96
N GLN A 259 3.46 -22.62 -10.94
CA GLN A 259 2.62 -22.12 -12.03
C GLN A 259 2.70 -20.60 -12.10
N ILE A 260 2.61 -19.93 -10.96
CA ILE A 260 2.74 -18.48 -10.82
C ILE A 260 4.11 -18.03 -11.36
N ALA A 261 5.19 -18.65 -10.92
CA ALA A 261 6.54 -18.40 -11.43
C ALA A 261 6.63 -18.56 -12.96
N SER A 262 6.06 -19.66 -13.50
CA SER A 262 6.07 -19.93 -14.94
C SER A 262 5.30 -18.88 -15.74
N ILE A 263 4.22 -18.35 -15.18
CA ILE A 263 3.45 -17.26 -15.79
C ILE A 263 4.26 -15.97 -15.79
N PHE A 264 4.70 -15.51 -14.62
CA PHE A 264 5.33 -14.19 -14.48
C PHE A 264 6.74 -14.10 -15.07
N THR A 265 7.40 -15.24 -15.33
CA THR A 265 8.65 -15.30 -16.12
C THR A 265 8.40 -15.40 -17.62
N GLY A 266 7.13 -15.44 -18.08
CA GLY A 266 6.79 -15.55 -19.49
C GLY A 266 7.10 -16.92 -20.11
N LYS A 267 7.36 -17.95 -19.29
CA LYS A 267 7.53 -19.34 -19.76
C LYS A 267 6.22 -19.91 -20.28
N LEU A 268 5.09 -19.48 -19.72
CA LEU A 268 3.77 -19.72 -20.28
C LEU A 268 3.33 -18.50 -21.08
N ASN A 269 2.75 -18.72 -22.26
CA ASN A 269 2.28 -17.68 -23.17
C ASN A 269 0.81 -17.85 -23.60
N SER A 270 0.22 -18.99 -23.26
CA SER A 270 -1.16 -19.35 -23.59
C SER A 270 -1.84 -20.07 -22.43
N TRP A 271 -3.09 -19.73 -22.17
CA TRP A 271 -3.92 -20.41 -21.17
C TRP A 271 -4.22 -21.86 -21.49
N LYS A 272 -3.99 -22.32 -22.74
CA LYS A 272 -4.03 -23.75 -23.14
C LYS A 272 -2.90 -24.57 -22.51
N GLN A 273 -1.86 -23.92 -22.03
CA GLN A 273 -0.75 -24.59 -21.34
C GLN A 273 -1.09 -24.96 -19.89
N LEU A 274 -2.11 -24.34 -19.29
CA LEU A 274 -2.65 -24.75 -18.00
C LEU A 274 -3.62 -25.92 -18.21
N LYS A 275 -3.16 -27.13 -17.86
CA LYS A 275 -3.93 -28.37 -17.99
C LYS A 275 -4.90 -28.50 -16.81
N VAL A 276 -6.08 -29.02 -17.11
CA VAL A 276 -7.14 -29.37 -16.18
C VAL A 276 -7.51 -30.84 -16.36
N ALA A 277 -8.40 -31.40 -15.55
CA ALA A 277 -8.70 -32.82 -15.57
C ALA A 277 -9.06 -33.36 -16.96
N THR A 278 -9.70 -32.57 -17.81
CA THR A 278 -10.18 -32.94 -19.14
C THR A 278 -9.74 -31.97 -20.22
N GLY A 279 -8.42 -31.81 -20.45
CA GLY A 279 -7.90 -30.92 -21.51
C GLY A 279 -7.14 -29.71 -20.97
N ASP A 280 -7.54 -28.50 -21.32
CA ASP A 280 -6.92 -27.26 -20.87
C ASP A 280 -7.95 -26.22 -20.42
N LEU A 281 -7.47 -25.24 -19.63
CA LEU A 281 -8.33 -24.24 -19.02
C LEU A 281 -9.11 -23.40 -20.05
N PHE A 282 -8.45 -22.99 -21.14
CA PHE A 282 -9.07 -22.16 -22.17
C PHE A 282 -10.17 -22.92 -22.95
N THR A 283 -9.88 -24.14 -23.37
CA THR A 283 -10.81 -24.93 -24.18
C THR A 283 -12.06 -25.31 -23.38
N ASN A 284 -11.90 -25.62 -22.09
CA ASN A 284 -12.98 -26.07 -21.22
C ASN A 284 -13.86 -24.95 -20.64
N ALA A 285 -13.43 -23.70 -20.73
CA ALA A 285 -14.20 -22.58 -20.21
C ALA A 285 -15.53 -22.42 -20.96
N SER A 286 -16.60 -22.16 -20.22
CA SER A 286 -17.91 -21.85 -20.78
C SER A 286 -17.86 -20.58 -21.65
N ALA A 287 -18.76 -20.44 -22.62
CA ALA A 287 -18.82 -19.28 -23.51
C ALA A 287 -18.93 -17.95 -22.75
N LYS A 288 -19.58 -17.94 -21.58
CA LYS A 288 -19.72 -16.77 -20.71
C LYS A 288 -18.38 -16.27 -20.17
N ASN A 289 -17.49 -17.19 -19.82
CA ASN A 289 -16.22 -16.89 -19.16
C ASN A 289 -15.02 -16.94 -20.11
N LYS A 290 -15.19 -17.47 -21.32
CA LYS A 290 -14.13 -17.63 -22.33
C LYS A 290 -13.71 -16.28 -22.91
N PRO A 291 -12.40 -15.98 -22.97
CA PRO A 291 -11.90 -14.78 -23.62
C PRO A 291 -11.84 -14.96 -25.13
N VAL A 292 -11.64 -13.86 -25.87
CA VAL A 292 -11.52 -13.87 -27.34
C VAL A 292 -10.21 -14.49 -27.85
N SER A 293 -9.20 -14.62 -26.97
CA SER A 293 -7.87 -15.17 -27.27
C SER A 293 -7.37 -16.02 -26.12
N ASP A 294 -6.63 -17.07 -26.40
CA ASP A 294 -5.97 -17.92 -25.41
C ASP A 294 -4.63 -17.34 -24.93
N ARG A 295 -4.22 -16.19 -25.48
CA ARG A 295 -3.00 -15.50 -25.09
C ARG A 295 -3.02 -15.11 -23.62
N LEU A 296 -1.87 -15.28 -22.98
CA LEU A 296 -1.69 -14.91 -21.59
C LEU A 296 -1.39 -13.41 -21.48
N HIS A 297 -2.18 -12.67 -20.70
CA HIS A 297 -1.98 -11.26 -20.38
C HIS A 297 -1.55 -11.10 -18.93
N ILE A 298 -0.43 -10.42 -18.71
CA ILE A 298 0.16 -10.21 -17.39
C ILE A 298 0.14 -8.70 -17.08
N CYS A 299 -0.67 -8.29 -16.12
CA CYS A 299 -0.58 -6.98 -15.51
C CYS A 299 0.54 -7.02 -14.47
N ARG A 300 1.71 -6.42 -14.75
CA ARG A 300 2.84 -6.35 -13.83
C ARG A 300 3.12 -4.92 -13.42
N ARG A 301 3.85 -4.75 -12.34
CA ARG A 301 4.32 -3.42 -11.94
C ARG A 301 5.59 -3.03 -12.70
N THR A 302 5.75 -1.73 -12.97
CA THR A 302 6.98 -1.16 -13.52
C THR A 302 8.17 -1.37 -12.57
N SER A 303 9.40 -1.32 -13.11
CA SER A 303 10.63 -1.29 -12.31
C SER A 303 10.56 -0.18 -11.26
N GLY A 304 11.11 -0.42 -10.09
CA GLY A 304 11.01 0.50 -8.94
C GLY A 304 9.78 0.26 -8.06
N SER A 305 8.82 -0.57 -8.47
CA SER A 305 7.71 -0.98 -7.62
C SER A 305 8.15 -2.03 -6.60
N GLY A 306 7.90 -1.77 -5.31
CA GLY A 306 8.12 -2.78 -4.27
C GLY A 306 7.21 -3.99 -4.41
N THR A 307 5.95 -3.80 -4.85
CA THR A 307 5.03 -4.92 -5.20
C THR A 307 5.61 -5.80 -6.32
N GLY A 308 6.27 -5.19 -7.32
CA GLY A 308 6.97 -5.92 -8.37
C GLY A 308 8.20 -6.66 -7.84
N ALA A 309 8.99 -6.01 -6.99
CA ALA A 309 10.15 -6.63 -6.34
C ALA A 309 9.74 -7.80 -5.43
N GLN A 310 8.67 -7.65 -4.65
CA GLN A 310 8.11 -8.70 -3.80
C GLN A 310 7.72 -9.94 -4.63
N LEU A 311 7.05 -9.76 -5.77
CA LEU A 311 6.74 -10.87 -6.70
C LEU A 311 8.02 -11.61 -7.13
N GLY A 312 9.06 -10.86 -7.47
CA GLY A 312 10.39 -11.40 -7.81
C GLY A 312 10.97 -12.24 -6.69
N ILE A 313 10.99 -11.72 -5.49
CA ILE A 313 11.51 -12.40 -4.29
C ILE A 313 10.77 -13.72 -4.05
N LYS A 314 9.44 -13.68 -4.03
CA LYS A 314 8.63 -14.83 -3.57
C LYS A 314 8.53 -15.96 -4.60
N PHE A 315 8.45 -15.64 -5.88
CA PHE A 315 8.18 -16.64 -6.91
C PHE A 315 9.35 -16.89 -7.86
N MET A 316 10.32 -15.99 -7.93
CA MET A 316 11.44 -16.08 -8.87
C MET A 316 12.80 -16.12 -8.17
N GLY A 317 12.86 -15.90 -6.85
CA GLY A 317 14.10 -15.80 -6.08
C GLY A 317 14.95 -14.57 -6.43
N TYR A 318 14.38 -13.60 -7.17
CA TYR A 318 15.09 -12.44 -7.67
C TYR A 318 14.89 -11.22 -6.75
N PRO A 319 15.93 -10.46 -6.39
CA PRO A 319 17.35 -10.63 -6.73
C PRO A 319 18.15 -11.45 -5.70
N CYS A 320 17.50 -12.32 -4.95
CA CYS A 320 18.01 -12.96 -3.73
C CYS A 320 19.12 -14.00 -3.97
N ASN A 321 19.30 -14.47 -5.21
CA ASN A 321 20.38 -15.39 -5.55
C ASN A 321 20.86 -15.20 -7.00
N ASP A 322 22.05 -15.66 -7.30
CA ASP A 322 22.75 -15.47 -8.58
C ASP A 322 22.11 -16.24 -9.75
N VAL A 323 21.26 -17.23 -9.45
CA VAL A 323 20.58 -18.05 -10.48
C VAL A 323 19.09 -17.75 -10.59
N ALA A 324 18.67 -16.64 -9.98
CA ALA A 324 17.28 -16.20 -10.00
C ALA A 324 16.79 -15.92 -11.42
N THR A 325 15.52 -16.26 -11.68
CA THR A 325 14.89 -15.96 -12.96
C THR A 325 14.22 -14.59 -12.88
N GLN A 326 14.57 -13.72 -13.83
CA GLN A 326 13.93 -12.42 -13.96
C GLN A 326 12.48 -12.55 -14.47
N GLY A 327 11.64 -11.60 -14.09
CA GLY A 327 10.28 -11.49 -14.61
C GLY A 327 10.27 -11.12 -16.10
N ALA A 328 9.22 -11.51 -16.81
CA ALA A 328 9.02 -11.11 -18.19
C ALA A 328 8.92 -9.58 -18.29
N VAL A 329 9.68 -9.00 -19.20
CA VAL A 329 9.71 -7.55 -19.41
C VAL A 329 8.64 -7.09 -20.37
N ASP A 330 8.20 -5.85 -20.21
CA ASP A 330 7.29 -5.21 -21.18
C ASP A 330 8.04 -4.97 -22.50
N THR A 331 7.46 -5.48 -23.55
CA THR A 331 7.98 -5.32 -24.92
C THR A 331 7.09 -4.43 -25.78
N GLY A 332 6.15 -3.71 -25.15
CA GLY A 332 5.08 -2.99 -25.85
C GLY A 332 3.98 -3.93 -26.36
N ALA A 333 3.04 -3.39 -27.11
CA ALA A 333 1.96 -4.17 -27.70
C ALA A 333 2.51 -5.10 -28.78
N LEU A 334 2.31 -6.40 -28.61
CA LEU A 334 2.72 -7.42 -29.58
C LEU A 334 1.49 -7.88 -30.40
N PRO A 335 1.62 -8.11 -31.71
CA PRO A 335 0.55 -8.72 -32.52
C PRO A 335 0.08 -10.05 -31.92
N GLU A 336 -1.21 -10.36 -32.01
CA GLU A 336 -1.79 -11.63 -31.51
C GLU A 336 -1.13 -12.89 -32.13
N THR A 337 -0.52 -12.75 -33.30
CA THR A 337 0.23 -13.82 -33.97
C THR A 337 1.56 -14.16 -33.30
N VAL A 338 2.06 -13.30 -32.41
CA VAL A 338 3.33 -13.54 -31.69
C VAL A 338 3.07 -14.47 -30.52
N ALA A 339 3.71 -15.64 -30.51
CA ALA A 339 3.59 -16.66 -29.47
C ALA A 339 4.38 -16.27 -28.20
N LYS A 340 4.02 -15.16 -27.59
CA LYS A 340 4.56 -14.67 -26.30
C LYS A 340 3.43 -14.14 -25.44
N ALA A 341 3.60 -14.21 -24.13
CA ALA A 341 2.70 -13.51 -23.20
C ALA A 341 2.71 -12.00 -23.47
N GLN A 342 1.58 -11.36 -23.33
CA GLN A 342 1.48 -9.91 -23.37
C GLN A 342 1.69 -9.34 -21.97
N ILE A 343 2.68 -8.50 -21.83
CA ILE A 343 3.02 -7.83 -20.58
C ILE A 343 2.45 -6.40 -20.62
N HIS A 344 1.79 -5.99 -19.55
CA HIS A 344 1.28 -4.65 -19.34
C HIS A 344 1.95 -4.08 -18.09
N ALA A 345 2.80 -3.07 -18.25
CA ALA A 345 3.53 -2.45 -17.14
C ALA A 345 2.71 -1.32 -16.51
N MET A 346 2.39 -1.46 -15.22
CA MET A 346 1.52 -0.57 -14.46
C MET A 346 2.29 0.23 -13.40
N SER A 347 2.12 1.55 -13.39
CA SER A 347 2.86 2.46 -12.51
C SER A 347 2.42 2.38 -11.05
N SER A 348 1.15 2.04 -10.77
CA SER A 348 0.57 2.04 -9.42
C SER A 348 -0.36 0.84 -9.17
N SER A 349 -0.79 0.66 -7.91
CA SER A 349 -1.80 -0.35 -7.55
C SER A 349 -3.16 -0.05 -8.18
N GLY A 350 -3.50 1.25 -8.34
CA GLY A 350 -4.71 1.68 -9.05
C GLY A 350 -4.67 1.29 -10.53
N ALA A 351 -3.58 1.61 -11.24
CA ALA A 351 -3.39 1.23 -12.64
C ALA A 351 -3.40 -0.31 -12.83
N MET A 352 -2.88 -1.07 -11.87
CA MET A 352 -2.97 -2.53 -11.86
C MET A 352 -4.44 -3.01 -11.83
N SER A 353 -5.26 -2.40 -10.97
CA SER A 353 -6.70 -2.71 -10.87
C SER A 353 -7.44 -2.40 -12.18
N GLU A 354 -7.10 -1.29 -12.83
CA GLU A 354 -7.62 -0.91 -14.14
C GLU A 354 -7.24 -1.93 -15.21
N CYS A 355 -5.96 -2.28 -15.32
CA CYS A 355 -5.47 -3.29 -16.26
C CYS A 355 -6.27 -4.61 -16.18
N LEU A 356 -6.44 -5.13 -14.96
CA LEU A 356 -7.19 -6.37 -14.73
C LEU A 356 -8.67 -6.23 -15.12
N SER A 357 -9.31 -5.11 -14.78
CA SER A 357 -10.73 -4.86 -15.02
C SER A 357 -11.04 -4.61 -16.50
N GLU A 358 -10.22 -3.81 -17.16
CA GLU A 358 -10.40 -3.48 -18.58
C GLU A 358 -10.15 -4.68 -19.48
N LEU A 359 -9.15 -5.49 -19.19
CA LEU A 359 -8.95 -6.76 -19.89
C LEU A 359 -10.11 -7.74 -19.63
N ASN A 360 -10.70 -7.75 -18.42
CA ASN A 360 -11.89 -8.56 -18.13
C ASN A 360 -13.10 -8.14 -18.96
N SER A 361 -13.36 -6.83 -19.10
CA SER A 361 -14.49 -6.30 -19.86
C SER A 361 -14.22 -6.27 -21.36
N GLY A 362 -12.99 -6.04 -21.78
CA GLY A 362 -12.61 -5.77 -23.16
C GLY A 362 -12.95 -4.34 -23.59
N THR A 363 -13.10 -3.41 -22.64
CA THR A 363 -13.45 -2.00 -22.90
C THR A 363 -12.59 -1.08 -22.04
N ASP A 364 -12.22 0.06 -22.62
CA ASP A 364 -11.60 1.16 -21.89
C ASP A 364 -12.65 1.86 -21.03
N THR A 365 -12.43 1.91 -19.72
CA THR A 365 -13.38 2.48 -18.77
C THR A 365 -12.90 3.77 -18.13
N VAL A 366 -11.58 4.05 -18.17
CA VAL A 366 -10.97 5.15 -17.40
C VAL A 366 -9.90 5.95 -18.16
N GLY A 367 -9.75 5.75 -19.47
CA GLY A 367 -8.68 6.43 -20.23
C GLY A 367 -7.30 5.82 -19.90
N THR A 368 -7.13 4.67 -20.34
CA THR A 368 -6.17 3.60 -20.11
C THR A 368 -4.76 3.96 -19.67
N SER A 369 -4.30 3.20 -18.67
CA SER A 369 -2.88 3.05 -18.32
C SER A 369 -2.07 2.21 -19.32
N PHE A 370 -2.68 1.62 -20.37
CA PHE A 370 -2.03 0.79 -21.39
C PHE A 370 -2.71 0.92 -22.76
N SER A 371 -2.08 0.37 -23.81
CA SER A 371 -2.56 0.47 -25.18
C SER A 371 -3.95 -0.17 -25.37
N ASN A 372 -4.90 0.57 -25.96
CA ASN A 372 -6.26 0.13 -26.33
C ASN A 372 -6.30 -1.03 -27.33
N THR A 373 -5.16 -1.45 -27.89
CA THR A 373 -5.06 -2.53 -28.89
C THR A 373 -5.74 -3.82 -28.44
N PHE A 374 -5.78 -4.08 -27.13
CA PHE A 374 -6.34 -5.30 -26.56
C PHE A 374 -7.79 -5.17 -26.07
N LEU A 375 -8.40 -4.00 -26.19
CA LEU A 375 -9.77 -3.73 -25.71
C LEU A 375 -10.84 -3.96 -26.80
N THR A 376 -10.63 -4.96 -27.63
CA THR A 376 -11.58 -5.39 -28.70
C THR A 376 -12.43 -6.60 -28.28
N GLY A 377 -12.41 -6.96 -27.02
CA GLY A 377 -13.11 -8.08 -26.42
C GLY A 377 -12.38 -8.58 -25.16
N ALA A 378 -13.10 -9.29 -24.32
CA ALA A 378 -12.57 -9.76 -23.03
C ALA A 378 -11.30 -10.59 -23.20
N ARG A 379 -10.34 -10.36 -22.31
CA ARG A 379 -9.09 -11.13 -22.17
C ARG A 379 -8.98 -11.64 -20.73
N TRP A 380 -8.37 -12.79 -20.56
CA TRP A 380 -7.98 -13.23 -19.22
C TRP A 380 -6.66 -12.59 -18.82
N ALA A 381 -6.65 -12.03 -17.64
CA ALA A 381 -5.48 -11.33 -17.09
C ALA A 381 -5.14 -11.81 -15.68
N ILE A 382 -3.84 -11.76 -15.35
CA ILE A 382 -3.28 -12.08 -14.05
C ILE A 382 -2.32 -10.98 -13.61
N GLY A 383 -2.30 -10.68 -12.32
CA GLY A 383 -1.42 -9.70 -11.71
C GLY A 383 -1.22 -9.99 -10.23
N ILE A 384 -0.58 -9.06 -9.52
CA ILE A 384 -0.38 -9.12 -8.08
C ILE A 384 -0.82 -7.81 -7.44
N GLN A 385 -1.50 -7.88 -6.28
CA GLN A 385 -1.99 -6.72 -5.53
C GLN A 385 -1.79 -6.94 -4.04
N GLY A 386 -1.70 -5.84 -3.28
CA GLY A 386 -1.88 -5.87 -1.84
C GLY A 386 -3.30 -6.27 -1.48
N THR A 387 -3.46 -7.08 -0.46
CA THR A 387 -4.76 -7.67 -0.11
C THR A 387 -5.71 -6.71 0.60
N GLU A 388 -5.30 -5.48 0.83
CA GLU A 388 -6.18 -4.37 1.25
C GLU A 388 -7.06 -3.88 0.10
N GLN A 389 -6.77 -4.27 -1.15
CA GLN A 389 -7.48 -3.82 -2.34
C GLN A 389 -8.76 -4.63 -2.60
N ASN A 390 -9.77 -3.98 -3.20
CA ASN A 390 -10.99 -4.59 -3.76
C ASN A 390 -11.83 -5.44 -2.77
N ALA A 391 -11.78 -5.17 -1.46
CA ALA A 391 -12.63 -5.86 -0.49
C ALA A 391 -14.13 -5.65 -0.76
N GLY A 392 -14.51 -4.46 -1.27
CA GLY A 392 -15.87 -4.13 -1.69
C GLY A 392 -16.30 -4.73 -3.03
N LEU A 393 -15.45 -5.51 -3.70
CA LEU A 393 -15.73 -6.16 -5.00
C LEU A 393 -16.12 -5.20 -6.13
N THR A 394 -15.68 -3.95 -6.06
CA THR A 394 -16.03 -2.88 -7.01
C THR A 394 -15.31 -2.98 -8.35
N SER A 395 -14.20 -3.73 -8.39
CA SER A 395 -13.40 -3.95 -9.61
C SER A 395 -13.60 -5.36 -10.15
N ASP A 396 -13.45 -5.53 -11.47
CA ASP A 396 -13.69 -6.78 -12.18
C ASP A 396 -12.52 -7.78 -12.12
N TRP A 397 -11.91 -7.91 -10.97
CA TRP A 397 -10.88 -8.89 -10.67
C TRP A 397 -11.02 -9.44 -9.25
N ARG A 398 -10.42 -10.59 -8.98
CA ARG A 398 -10.52 -11.28 -7.69
C ARG A 398 -9.18 -11.90 -7.32
N PHE A 399 -8.94 -12.01 -6.01
CA PHE A 399 -7.85 -12.83 -5.49
C PHE A 399 -8.13 -14.32 -5.64
N ILE A 400 -7.05 -15.09 -5.76
CA ILE A 400 -7.06 -16.55 -5.75
C ILE A 400 -6.11 -17.08 -4.66
N LYS A 401 -6.25 -18.35 -4.31
CA LYS A 401 -5.33 -19.06 -3.41
C LYS A 401 -3.96 -19.28 -4.06
N ILE A 402 -2.94 -19.32 -3.24
CA ILE A 402 -1.59 -19.77 -3.60
C ILE A 402 -1.35 -21.09 -2.86
N ASP A 403 -1.01 -22.14 -3.58
CA ASP A 403 -0.78 -23.50 -3.02
C ASP A 403 -1.95 -23.96 -2.11
N GLY A 404 -3.18 -23.61 -2.49
CA GLY A 404 -4.39 -23.98 -1.75
C GLY A 404 -4.69 -23.11 -0.52
N ILE A 405 -3.87 -22.08 -0.22
CA ILE A 405 -3.99 -21.24 0.96
C ILE A 405 -4.50 -19.84 0.58
N GLU A 406 -5.52 -19.34 1.25
CA GLU A 406 -6.08 -18.00 1.11
C GLU A 406 -5.20 -16.91 1.77
N PRO A 407 -5.13 -15.68 1.20
CA PRO A 407 -4.25 -14.60 1.65
C PRO A 407 -4.83 -13.84 2.86
N THR A 408 -5.05 -14.51 4.00
CA THR A 408 -5.63 -13.90 5.21
C THR A 408 -4.59 -13.62 6.27
N LEU A 409 -4.88 -12.64 7.17
CA LEU A 409 -4.06 -12.35 8.34
C LEU A 409 -3.80 -13.62 9.19
N ASP A 410 -4.84 -14.44 9.37
CA ASP A 410 -4.75 -15.69 10.13
C ASP A 410 -3.75 -16.68 9.50
N LYS A 411 -3.80 -16.83 8.17
CA LYS A 411 -2.91 -17.76 7.48
C LYS A 411 -1.44 -17.30 7.48
N VAL A 412 -1.20 -15.99 7.44
CA VAL A 412 0.15 -15.42 7.60
C VAL A 412 0.65 -15.66 9.02
N ALA A 413 -0.12 -15.29 10.04
CA ALA A 413 0.28 -15.44 11.43
C ALA A 413 0.51 -16.90 11.86
N ARG A 414 -0.09 -17.87 11.15
CA ARG A 414 0.17 -19.31 11.32
C ARG A 414 1.34 -19.83 10.47
N GLY A 415 2.01 -18.98 9.69
CA GLY A 415 3.09 -19.38 8.78
C GLY A 415 2.64 -20.21 7.57
N LYS A 416 1.32 -20.28 7.29
CA LYS A 416 0.77 -21.05 6.16
C LYS A 416 0.81 -20.27 4.85
N TYR A 417 0.42 -18.99 4.88
CA TYR A 417 0.51 -18.11 3.72
C TYR A 417 1.84 -17.35 3.75
N LYS A 418 2.61 -17.42 2.67
CA LYS A 418 3.99 -16.95 2.63
C LYS A 418 4.19 -15.71 1.76
N ASP A 419 3.17 -15.26 1.03
CA ASP A 419 3.27 -14.12 0.13
C ASP A 419 2.99 -12.80 0.87
N TRP A 420 3.95 -12.40 1.71
CA TRP A 420 3.99 -11.16 2.45
C TRP A 420 5.42 -10.66 2.60
N VAL A 421 5.58 -9.38 2.81
CA VAL A 421 6.88 -8.73 3.08
C VAL A 421 6.71 -7.64 4.13
N GLU A 422 7.81 -7.21 4.73
CA GLU A 422 7.83 -6.08 5.64
C GLU A 422 8.04 -4.80 4.87
N LEU A 423 7.08 -3.89 4.96
CA LEU A 423 7.23 -2.49 4.59
C LEU A 423 8.32 -1.85 5.42
N THR A 424 9.16 -1.03 4.80
CA THR A 424 10.17 -0.27 5.51
C THR A 424 9.99 1.22 5.33
N TYR A 425 10.28 1.97 6.39
CA TYR A 425 10.60 3.39 6.32
C TYR A 425 12.10 3.57 6.37
N GLN A 426 12.60 4.52 5.62
CA GLN A 426 14.01 4.90 5.62
C GLN A 426 14.19 6.41 5.51
N TYR A 427 15.24 6.91 6.19
CA TYR A 427 15.72 8.26 6.03
C TYR A 427 17.25 8.28 6.00
N ASN A 428 17.82 9.28 5.35
CA ASN A 428 19.27 9.45 5.30
C ASN A 428 19.78 9.99 6.63
N ASN A 429 20.83 9.35 7.19
CA ASN A 429 21.42 9.75 8.47
C ASN A 429 22.06 11.16 8.44
N ALA A 430 22.42 11.64 7.24
CA ALA A 430 22.96 12.98 7.03
C ALA A 430 21.88 14.04 6.71
N HIS A 431 20.59 13.64 6.58
CA HIS A 431 19.51 14.58 6.32
C HIS A 431 19.35 15.58 7.48
N ALA A 432 19.29 16.86 7.14
CA ALA A 432 19.27 17.93 8.12
C ALA A 432 17.82 18.22 8.61
N PHE A 433 17.32 17.36 9.48
CA PHE A 433 16.07 17.64 10.18
C PHE A 433 16.21 18.75 11.21
N ASP A 434 15.17 19.58 11.36
CA ASP A 434 15.03 20.26 12.65
C ASP A 434 14.53 19.27 13.72
N THR A 435 14.68 19.66 14.99
CA THR A 435 14.32 18.77 16.11
C THR A 435 12.84 18.40 16.11
N SER A 436 11.94 19.31 15.74
CA SER A 436 10.51 19.07 15.74
C SER A 436 10.08 18.23 14.54
N GLU A 437 10.62 18.47 13.36
CA GLU A 437 10.39 17.67 12.15
C GLU A 437 10.84 16.23 12.37
N LYS A 438 12.03 16.04 12.94
CA LYS A 438 12.54 14.69 13.28
C LYS A 438 11.62 13.96 14.25
N ALA A 439 11.10 14.66 15.27
CA ALA A 439 10.17 14.06 16.23
C ALA A 439 8.85 13.67 15.57
N ILE A 440 8.34 14.47 14.62
CA ILE A 440 7.14 14.14 13.84
C ILE A 440 7.40 12.91 12.97
N VAL A 441 8.53 12.85 12.25
CA VAL A 441 8.90 11.71 11.41
C VAL A 441 9.04 10.43 12.25
N ASP A 442 9.73 10.50 13.39
CA ASP A 442 9.91 9.34 14.28
C ASP A 442 8.57 8.83 14.82
N GLU A 443 7.68 9.73 15.24
CA GLU A 443 6.36 9.34 15.73
C GLU A 443 5.48 8.79 14.60
N PHE A 444 5.57 9.37 13.39
CA PHE A 444 4.87 8.86 12.22
C PHE A 444 5.29 7.41 11.90
N ILE A 445 6.60 7.14 11.89
CA ILE A 445 7.16 5.81 11.64
C ILE A 445 6.72 4.84 12.74
N LYS A 446 6.82 5.24 14.00
CA LYS A 446 6.42 4.43 15.16
C LYS A 446 4.94 4.05 15.12
N GLU A 447 4.07 5.03 14.91
CA GLU A 447 2.63 4.79 14.88
C GLU A 447 2.18 4.04 13.61
N SER A 448 2.92 4.16 12.53
CA SER A 448 2.75 3.31 11.34
C SER A 448 3.00 1.83 11.60
N GLY A 449 3.78 1.49 12.62
CA GLY A 449 4.01 0.11 13.09
C GLY A 449 3.04 -0.34 14.20
N ASN A 450 2.11 0.52 14.61
CA ASN A 450 1.23 0.24 15.75
C ASN A 450 0.11 -0.74 15.38
N PRO A 451 -0.07 -1.85 16.13
CA PRO A 451 -1.14 -2.82 15.86
C PRO A 451 -2.55 -2.23 15.85
N LEU A 452 -2.80 -1.17 16.62
CA LEU A 452 -4.11 -0.51 16.65
C LEU A 452 -4.39 0.26 15.35
N VAL A 453 -3.35 0.81 14.72
CA VAL A 453 -3.45 1.42 13.39
C VAL A 453 -3.71 0.34 12.34
N MET A 454 -3.02 -0.80 12.42
CA MET A 454 -3.25 -1.94 11.53
C MET A 454 -4.69 -2.46 11.67
N ALA A 455 -5.18 -2.62 12.90
CA ALA A 455 -6.57 -3.05 13.15
C ALA A 455 -7.57 -2.09 12.51
N ALA A 456 -7.38 -0.78 12.65
CA ALA A 456 -8.24 0.24 12.06
C ALA A 456 -8.22 0.19 10.51
N THR A 457 -7.04 0.03 9.93
CA THR A 457 -6.86 -0.08 8.47
C THR A 457 -7.52 -1.34 7.92
N ASN A 458 -7.34 -2.47 8.58
CA ASN A 458 -7.85 -3.76 8.14
C ASN A 458 -9.38 -3.88 8.19
N LEU A 459 -10.10 -2.95 8.83
CA LEU A 459 -11.55 -2.88 8.74
C LEU A 459 -12.05 -2.67 7.30
N ALA A 460 -11.26 -2.00 6.47
CA ALA A 460 -11.54 -1.81 5.05
C ALA A 460 -11.06 -2.98 4.17
N ALA A 461 -10.30 -3.93 4.73
CA ALA A 461 -9.74 -5.09 4.04
C ALA A 461 -10.43 -6.42 4.43
N VAL A 462 -11.71 -6.34 4.78
CA VAL A 462 -12.52 -7.53 5.10
C VAL A 462 -13.15 -8.06 3.82
N HIS A 463 -12.63 -9.17 3.34
CA HIS A 463 -13.13 -9.90 2.18
C HIS A 463 -14.11 -11.00 2.62
N THR A 464 -14.88 -11.53 1.68
CA THR A 464 -15.77 -12.69 1.91
C THR A 464 -15.02 -13.96 2.34
N TRP A 465 -13.75 -14.07 1.98
CA TRP A 465 -12.87 -15.19 2.31
C TRP A 465 -12.02 -14.93 3.57
N GLY A 466 -12.15 -13.79 4.22
CA GLY A 466 -11.48 -13.47 5.48
C GLY A 466 -10.88 -12.06 5.50
N GLN A 467 -10.38 -11.67 6.67
CA GLN A 467 -9.71 -10.39 6.83
C GLN A 467 -8.27 -10.45 6.36
N ALA A 468 -7.85 -9.43 5.63
CA ALA A 468 -6.54 -9.30 5.02
C ALA A 468 -5.93 -7.91 5.27
N GLY A 469 -4.89 -7.52 4.52
CA GLY A 469 -4.22 -6.23 4.62
C GLY A 469 -2.89 -6.30 5.35
N PHE A 470 -2.80 -5.80 6.59
CA PHE A 470 -1.54 -5.55 7.27
C PHE A 470 -1.48 -6.19 8.66
N LEU A 471 -0.27 -6.62 9.05
CA LEU A 471 0.08 -7.03 10.40
C LEU A 471 1.21 -6.14 10.91
N ALA A 472 1.15 -5.70 12.15
CA ALA A 472 2.30 -5.05 12.78
C ALA A 472 3.49 -6.01 12.86
N THR A 473 4.70 -5.48 12.76
CA THR A 473 5.91 -6.30 12.87
C THR A 473 6.20 -6.69 14.33
N PRO A 474 6.86 -7.81 14.59
CA PRO A 474 7.16 -8.24 15.95
C PRO A 474 8.28 -7.45 16.63
N GLN A 475 9.07 -6.67 15.89
CA GLN A 475 10.22 -5.91 16.40
C GLN A 475 9.85 -4.93 17.53
N SER A 476 8.68 -4.31 17.42
CA SER A 476 8.19 -3.33 18.39
C SER A 476 6.91 -3.78 19.11
N ASN A 477 6.47 -5.02 18.87
CA ASN A 477 5.17 -5.50 19.34
C ASN A 477 5.26 -6.94 19.84
N SER A 478 4.53 -7.25 20.90
CA SER A 478 4.39 -8.63 21.37
C SER A 478 3.41 -9.37 20.47
N ALA A 479 3.89 -10.38 19.74
CA ALA A 479 3.05 -11.31 19.00
C ALA A 479 2.66 -12.48 19.89
N THR A 480 1.37 -12.78 19.97
CA THR A 480 0.89 -14.00 20.63
C THR A 480 0.73 -15.08 19.57
N ILE A 481 1.60 -16.10 19.59
CA ILE A 481 1.42 -17.27 18.73
C ILE A 481 0.43 -18.23 19.41
N SER A 482 -0.79 -17.83 19.59
CA SER A 482 -1.85 -18.70 20.10
C SER A 482 -2.61 -19.46 19.00
N GLY A 483 -2.13 -19.35 17.76
CA GLY A 483 -2.79 -19.96 16.60
C GLY A 483 -4.01 -19.19 16.07
N LEU A 484 -4.39 -18.08 16.69
CA LEU A 484 -5.43 -17.17 16.22
C LEU A 484 -4.84 -15.76 16.22
N VAL A 485 -5.13 -15.01 15.15
CA VAL A 485 -4.81 -13.58 15.09
C VAL A 485 -5.73 -12.84 16.04
N ASP A 486 -5.17 -11.98 16.89
CA ASP A 486 -5.96 -10.93 17.54
C ASP A 486 -6.23 -9.82 16.53
N TYR A 487 -7.42 -9.79 15.95
CA TYR A 487 -7.82 -8.77 14.97
C TYR A 487 -7.91 -7.36 15.55
N ALA A 488 -7.96 -7.22 16.89
CA ALA A 488 -7.89 -5.92 17.54
C ALA A 488 -6.45 -5.41 17.70
N LYS A 489 -5.45 -6.30 17.63
CA LYS A 489 -4.03 -5.99 17.70
C LYS A 489 -3.22 -6.95 16.80
N PRO A 490 -3.42 -6.89 15.47
CA PRO A 490 -2.86 -7.87 14.56
C PRO A 490 -1.35 -7.71 14.43
N VAL A 491 -0.59 -8.68 14.94
CA VAL A 491 0.87 -8.73 14.89
C VAL A 491 1.32 -10.00 14.20
N ASN A 492 2.29 -9.88 13.28
CA ASN A 492 2.94 -11.02 12.65
C ASN A 492 4.01 -11.57 13.60
N PRO A 493 3.98 -12.86 13.98
CA PRO A 493 5.03 -13.45 14.81
C PRO A 493 6.33 -13.70 14.05
N PHE A 494 6.28 -13.69 12.70
CA PHE A 494 7.42 -13.96 11.83
C PHE A 494 8.01 -12.65 11.28
N SER A 495 9.32 -12.66 11.05
CA SER A 495 10.06 -11.54 10.43
C SER A 495 11.15 -12.06 9.50
N HIS A 496 11.46 -11.27 8.46
CA HIS A 496 12.66 -11.39 7.64
C HIS A 496 13.87 -10.67 8.28
N GLY A 497 13.67 -9.99 9.42
CA GLY A 497 14.71 -9.43 10.26
C GLY A 497 15.15 -10.41 11.35
N THR A 498 16.25 -10.09 12.02
CA THR A 498 16.71 -10.77 13.24
C THR A 498 16.95 -9.73 14.33
N THR A 499 17.13 -10.14 15.57
CA THR A 499 17.47 -9.23 16.68
C THR A 499 18.76 -8.45 16.41
N ASP A 500 19.66 -9.00 15.59
CA ASP A 500 20.99 -8.44 15.32
C ASP A 500 21.13 -7.84 13.92
N ALA A 501 20.10 -7.96 13.06
CA ALA A 501 20.18 -7.47 11.70
C ALA A 501 18.84 -6.92 11.19
N ALA A 502 18.94 -5.84 10.40
CA ALA A 502 17.81 -5.23 9.72
C ALA A 502 17.01 -6.23 8.86
N THR A 503 15.76 -5.88 8.59
CA THR A 503 14.91 -6.64 7.66
C THR A 503 15.57 -6.79 6.30
N ASN A 504 15.55 -8.02 5.77
CA ASN A 504 15.94 -8.34 4.42
C ASN A 504 14.95 -9.39 3.86
N ASN A 505 14.08 -8.99 2.98
CA ASN A 505 12.99 -9.82 2.45
C ASN A 505 13.47 -11.04 1.64
N CYS A 506 14.78 -11.14 1.35
CA CYS A 506 15.39 -12.36 0.81
C CYS A 506 15.55 -13.48 1.85
N ARG A 507 15.49 -13.19 3.14
CA ARG A 507 15.59 -14.23 4.17
C ARG A 507 14.28 -15.01 4.23
N ILE A 508 14.40 -16.27 4.62
CA ILE A 508 13.23 -17.06 5.02
C ILE A 508 12.71 -16.47 6.34
N PRO A 509 11.43 -16.08 6.41
CA PRO A 509 10.88 -15.53 7.64
C PRO A 509 10.86 -16.58 8.74
N ALA A 510 11.29 -16.18 9.93
CA ALA A 510 11.32 -17.01 11.13
C ALA A 510 10.65 -16.29 12.30
N ILE A 511 10.38 -17.01 13.39
CA ILE A 511 9.89 -16.40 14.62
C ILE A 511 10.93 -15.39 15.10
N TYR A 512 10.50 -14.16 15.29
CA TYR A 512 11.42 -13.08 15.67
C TYR A 512 11.94 -13.20 17.11
N ASN A 513 11.04 -13.47 18.06
CA ASN A 513 11.39 -13.61 19.47
C ASN A 513 10.67 -14.80 20.10
N PRO A 514 11.27 -15.99 20.13
CA PRO A 514 10.63 -17.20 20.65
C PRO A 514 10.36 -17.16 22.17
N GLY A 515 11.07 -16.32 22.93
CA GLY A 515 10.90 -16.23 24.38
C GLY A 515 9.66 -15.45 24.84
N THR A 516 9.06 -14.63 23.96
CA THR A 516 7.86 -13.82 24.26
C THR A 516 6.59 -14.38 23.62
N THR A 517 6.73 -15.35 22.74
CA THR A 517 5.62 -15.98 22.02
C THR A 517 5.27 -17.28 22.73
N GLY A 518 4.08 -17.36 23.31
CA GLY A 518 3.57 -18.61 23.87
C GLY A 518 3.39 -19.65 22.77
N GLY A 519 4.17 -20.67 22.71
CA GLY A 519 4.20 -21.85 21.85
C GLY A 519 3.53 -21.82 20.46
N ILE A 520 4.18 -22.42 19.49
CA ILE A 520 3.62 -22.62 18.14
C ILE A 520 2.58 -23.72 18.20
N GLN A 521 1.34 -23.45 17.79
CA GLN A 521 0.37 -24.50 17.58
C GLN A 521 0.75 -25.34 16.36
N PHE A 522 1.18 -26.55 16.61
CA PHE A 522 1.40 -27.54 15.57
C PHE A 522 0.05 -28.16 15.18
N LYS A 523 -0.48 -27.83 14.01
CA LYS A 523 -1.62 -28.52 13.36
C LYS A 523 -1.37 -28.68 11.89
#